data_9033dc8e522f8bb3d1eec80c10d8bddc
#
_entry.id   9033dc8e522f8bb3d1eec80c10d8bddc
#
_cell.length_a   1.000
_cell.length_b   1.000
_cell.length_c   1.000
_cell.angle_alpha   90.00
_cell.angle_beta   90.00
_cell.angle_gamma   90.00
#
_symmetry.space_group_name_H-M   'P 1'
#
loop_
_entity.id
_entity.type
_entity.pdbx_description
1 polymer ?
#
loop_
_entity_poly.entity_id
_entity_poly.type
_entity_poly.pdbx_seq_one_letter_code
_entity_poly.pdbx_strand_id
1 'polypeptide(L)'
;MIFDAIRQGDAEQVRALLAAKPELALSRTPEGASTVLWSVYTRNADLAPLLLAGRSPDFFEACALGDAARVAELVAADRELANQYSGDGFTGLGFAAFFGHEEVARALLTMGANAQLAARNALGVSPLHSACASRSVGVVKLLLDHGADPNAVEGNGMTPLHTAAGGGSREIVDLLLAAGADRALRSNDGSTAADVARAHAHPEIGGELDHGA
;
A
#
# COMPACT_ATOMS: atom_id res chain seq x y z
N MET A 1 -15.10 -14.17 16.53
CA MET A 1 -15.70 -14.25 15.18
C MET A 1 -14.60 -14.44 14.13
N ILE A 2 -14.91 -14.66 12.82
CA ILE A 2 -13.87 -15.00 11.80
C ILE A 2 -12.73 -13.97 11.75
N PHE A 3 -13.04 -12.69 11.76
CA PHE A 3 -12.04 -11.61 11.73
C PHE A 3 -11.11 -11.58 12.95
N ASP A 4 -11.58 -12.02 14.13
CA ASP A 4 -10.73 -12.10 15.34
C ASP A 4 -9.77 -13.28 15.24
N ALA A 5 -10.25 -14.44 14.75
CA ALA A 5 -9.40 -15.61 14.50
C ALA A 5 -8.30 -15.29 13.46
N ILE A 6 -8.68 -14.60 12.38
CA ILE A 6 -7.73 -14.13 11.36
C ILE A 6 -6.70 -13.20 11.98
N ARG A 7 -7.11 -12.20 12.75
CA ARG A 7 -6.20 -11.24 13.39
C ARG A 7 -5.22 -11.89 14.37
N GLN A 8 -5.65 -12.98 15.02
CA GLN A 8 -4.81 -13.75 15.95
C GLN A 8 -3.89 -14.76 15.24
N GLY A 9 -4.09 -14.98 13.94
CA GLY A 9 -3.36 -15.99 13.17
C GLY A 9 -3.78 -17.43 13.53
N ASP A 10 -4.95 -17.62 14.14
CA ASP A 10 -5.42 -18.93 14.60
C ASP A 10 -6.02 -19.74 13.44
N ALA A 11 -5.15 -20.46 12.73
CA ALA A 11 -5.52 -21.30 11.59
C ALA A 11 -6.50 -22.43 11.96
N GLU A 12 -6.43 -22.98 13.18
CA GLU A 12 -7.32 -24.03 13.61
C GLU A 12 -8.74 -23.49 13.83
N GLN A 13 -8.83 -22.35 14.50
CA GLN A 13 -10.12 -21.69 14.69
C GLN A 13 -10.73 -21.24 13.36
N VAL A 14 -9.91 -20.70 12.42
CA VAL A 14 -10.37 -20.34 11.08
C VAL A 14 -10.92 -21.57 10.35
N ARG A 15 -10.21 -22.72 10.35
CA ARG A 15 -10.73 -23.99 9.76
C ARG A 15 -12.04 -24.42 10.38
N ALA A 16 -12.12 -24.42 11.71
CA ALA A 16 -13.33 -24.84 12.42
C ALA A 16 -14.54 -23.95 12.07
N LEU A 17 -14.32 -22.63 11.99
CA LEU A 17 -15.37 -21.68 11.62
C LEU A 17 -15.82 -21.88 10.17
N LEU A 18 -14.89 -22.07 9.22
CA LEU A 18 -15.21 -22.29 7.82
C LEU A 18 -15.87 -23.68 7.57
N ALA A 19 -15.48 -24.69 8.34
CA ALA A 19 -16.15 -26.00 8.27
C ALA A 19 -17.60 -25.93 8.76
N ALA A 20 -17.88 -25.14 9.80
CA ALA A 20 -19.23 -24.96 10.33
C ALA A 20 -20.08 -24.02 9.46
N LYS A 21 -19.48 -23.00 8.87
CA LYS A 21 -20.14 -21.95 8.07
C LYS A 21 -19.23 -21.49 6.93
N PRO A 22 -19.23 -22.18 5.77
CA PRO A 22 -18.38 -21.87 4.62
C PRO A 22 -18.56 -20.43 4.09
N GLU A 23 -19.77 -19.89 4.22
CA GLU A 23 -20.09 -18.52 3.80
C GLU A 23 -19.27 -17.42 4.51
N LEU A 24 -18.69 -17.74 5.68
CA LEU A 24 -17.80 -16.82 6.38
C LEU A 24 -16.55 -16.45 5.58
N ALA A 25 -16.13 -17.29 4.64
CA ALA A 25 -15.03 -16.99 3.73
C ALA A 25 -15.29 -15.72 2.88
N LEU A 26 -16.55 -15.41 2.59
CA LEU A 26 -16.99 -14.26 1.81
C LEU A 26 -17.37 -13.03 2.66
N SER A 27 -17.17 -13.10 3.97
CA SER A 27 -17.47 -11.99 4.88
C SER A 27 -16.59 -10.79 4.58
N ARG A 28 -17.13 -9.60 4.87
CA ARG A 28 -16.38 -8.33 4.77
C ARG A 28 -16.44 -7.58 6.09
N THR A 29 -15.41 -6.77 6.35
CA THR A 29 -15.42 -5.81 7.46
C THR A 29 -16.44 -4.69 7.20
N PRO A 30 -16.83 -3.88 8.20
CA PRO A 30 -17.68 -2.71 7.97
C PRO A 30 -17.14 -1.75 6.91
N GLU A 31 -15.81 -1.65 6.78
CA GLU A 31 -15.11 -0.83 5.79
C GLU A 31 -15.03 -1.50 4.41
N GLY A 32 -15.46 -2.76 4.28
CA GLY A 32 -15.55 -3.47 3.00
C GLY A 32 -14.39 -4.40 2.67
N ALA A 33 -13.37 -4.53 3.53
CA ALA A 33 -12.25 -5.46 3.31
C ALA A 33 -12.72 -6.92 3.40
N SER A 34 -12.33 -7.78 2.45
CA SER A 34 -12.61 -9.21 2.49
C SER A 34 -11.81 -9.90 3.61
N THR A 35 -12.19 -11.15 3.96
CA THR A 35 -11.42 -11.97 4.90
C THR A 35 -9.98 -12.18 4.44
N VAL A 36 -9.74 -12.31 3.14
CA VAL A 36 -8.40 -12.43 2.55
C VAL A 36 -7.62 -11.13 2.72
N LEU A 37 -8.19 -9.98 2.35
CA LEU A 37 -7.55 -8.67 2.59
C LEU A 37 -7.26 -8.46 4.07
N TRP A 38 -8.20 -8.83 4.96
CA TRP A 38 -8.00 -8.72 6.40
C TRP A 38 -6.83 -9.57 6.89
N SER A 39 -6.64 -10.77 6.33
CA SER A 39 -5.48 -11.60 6.68
C SER A 39 -4.15 -10.94 6.29
N VAL A 40 -4.10 -10.27 5.15
CA VAL A 40 -2.90 -9.52 4.71
C VAL A 40 -2.67 -8.30 5.59
N TYR A 41 -3.70 -7.52 5.91
CA TYR A 41 -3.60 -6.37 6.82
C TYR A 41 -3.11 -6.72 8.21
N THR A 42 -3.50 -7.89 8.71
CA THR A 42 -3.10 -8.38 10.04
C THR A 42 -1.82 -9.21 10.04
N ARG A 43 -1.08 -9.24 8.91
CA ARG A 43 0.17 -9.98 8.71
C ARG A 43 0.03 -11.51 8.86
N ASN A 44 -1.15 -12.03 8.57
CA ASN A 44 -1.48 -13.45 8.58
C ASN A 44 -1.86 -13.93 7.17
N ALA A 45 -1.12 -13.49 6.14
CA ALA A 45 -1.39 -13.80 4.74
C ALA A 45 -1.29 -15.32 4.43
N ASP A 46 -0.61 -16.08 5.27
CA ASP A 46 -0.56 -17.55 5.24
C ASP A 46 -1.94 -18.21 5.43
N LEU A 47 -2.91 -17.49 5.99
CA LEU A 47 -4.30 -17.93 6.07
C LEU A 47 -5.07 -17.77 4.73
N ALA A 48 -4.55 -17.03 3.77
CA ALA A 48 -5.25 -16.78 2.51
C ALA A 48 -5.70 -18.06 1.77
N PRO A 49 -4.91 -19.15 1.66
CA PRO A 49 -5.38 -20.39 1.04
C PRO A 49 -6.63 -20.99 1.70
N LEU A 50 -6.73 -20.88 3.04
CA LEU A 50 -7.92 -21.33 3.77
C LEU A 50 -9.12 -20.44 3.49
N LEU A 51 -8.90 -19.11 3.47
CA LEU A 51 -9.95 -18.10 3.29
C LEU A 51 -10.44 -18.04 1.84
N LEU A 52 -9.59 -18.36 0.87
CA LEU A 52 -9.99 -18.53 -0.53
C LEU A 52 -10.93 -19.73 -0.73
N ALA A 53 -10.85 -20.75 0.14
CA ALA A 53 -11.74 -21.93 0.10
C ALA A 53 -11.80 -22.59 -1.30
N GLY A 54 -10.68 -22.65 -2.00
CA GLY A 54 -10.57 -23.23 -3.35
C GLY A 54 -10.96 -22.30 -4.50
N ARG A 55 -11.45 -21.09 -4.26
CA ARG A 55 -11.66 -20.08 -5.31
C ARG A 55 -10.35 -19.33 -5.64
N SER A 56 -10.26 -18.76 -6.84
CA SER A 56 -9.21 -17.82 -7.16
C SER A 56 -9.43 -16.47 -6.45
N PRO A 57 -8.36 -15.72 -6.11
CA PRO A 57 -8.48 -14.38 -5.55
C PRO A 57 -9.19 -13.43 -6.51
N ASP A 58 -9.98 -12.49 -5.96
CA ASP A 58 -10.46 -11.36 -6.72
C ASP A 58 -9.32 -10.38 -7.04
N PHE A 59 -9.62 -9.30 -7.79
CA PHE A 59 -8.59 -8.36 -8.24
C PHE A 59 -7.82 -7.72 -7.08
N PHE A 60 -8.51 -7.24 -6.05
CA PHE A 60 -7.85 -6.56 -4.93
C PHE A 60 -7.12 -7.55 -4.02
N GLU A 61 -7.66 -8.74 -3.83
CA GLU A 61 -6.99 -9.84 -3.13
C GLU A 61 -5.71 -10.25 -3.84
N ALA A 62 -5.73 -10.39 -5.18
CA ALA A 62 -4.56 -10.69 -5.97
C ALA A 62 -3.49 -9.60 -5.87
N CYS A 63 -3.89 -8.32 -5.90
CA CYS A 63 -2.97 -7.20 -5.71
C CYS A 63 -2.31 -7.22 -4.32
N ALA A 64 -3.07 -7.51 -3.26
CA ALA A 64 -2.57 -7.56 -1.89
C ALA A 64 -1.71 -8.79 -1.59
N LEU A 65 -1.98 -9.90 -2.27
CA LEU A 65 -1.21 -11.15 -2.15
C LEU A 65 0.05 -11.20 -3.03
N GLY A 66 0.22 -10.25 -3.95
CA GLY A 66 1.36 -10.23 -4.86
C GLY A 66 1.23 -11.17 -6.07
N ASP A 67 0.01 -11.63 -6.39
CA ASP A 67 -0.25 -12.52 -7.54
C ASP A 67 -0.33 -11.71 -8.85
N ALA A 68 0.84 -11.38 -9.41
CA ALA A 68 0.97 -10.58 -10.62
C ALA A 68 0.33 -11.27 -11.84
N ALA A 69 0.37 -12.62 -11.92
CA ALA A 69 -0.23 -13.36 -13.01
C ALA A 69 -1.75 -13.22 -13.00
N ARG A 70 -2.37 -13.38 -11.82
CA ARG A 70 -3.81 -13.22 -11.65
C ARG A 70 -4.26 -11.77 -11.89
N VAL A 71 -3.49 -10.78 -11.43
CA VAL A 71 -3.76 -9.36 -11.71
C VAL A 71 -3.74 -9.10 -13.21
N ALA A 72 -2.72 -9.57 -13.94
CA ALA A 72 -2.62 -9.40 -15.38
C ALA A 72 -3.80 -10.05 -16.13
N GLU A 73 -4.19 -11.26 -15.75
CA GLU A 73 -5.36 -11.96 -16.29
C GLU A 73 -6.64 -11.13 -16.14
N LEU A 74 -6.89 -10.63 -14.91
CA LEU A 74 -8.12 -9.89 -14.58
C LEU A 74 -8.18 -8.55 -15.32
N VAL A 75 -7.07 -7.79 -15.35
CA VAL A 75 -7.02 -6.50 -16.04
C VAL A 75 -7.07 -6.68 -17.57
N ALA A 76 -6.55 -7.78 -18.11
CA ALA A 76 -6.70 -8.09 -19.54
C ALA A 76 -8.17 -8.35 -19.91
N ALA A 77 -8.95 -8.96 -19.01
CA ALA A 77 -10.39 -9.20 -19.20
C ALA A 77 -11.23 -7.93 -18.99
N ASP A 78 -10.84 -7.08 -18.04
CA ASP A 78 -11.51 -5.80 -17.74
C ASP A 78 -10.45 -4.72 -17.37
N ARG A 79 -10.15 -3.85 -18.34
CA ARG A 79 -9.14 -2.79 -18.17
C ARG A 79 -9.52 -1.72 -17.15
N GLU A 80 -10.80 -1.57 -16.84
CA GLU A 80 -11.25 -0.59 -15.87
C GLU A 80 -10.78 -0.95 -14.46
N LEU A 81 -10.54 -2.23 -14.17
CA LEU A 81 -10.02 -2.72 -12.89
C LEU A 81 -8.72 -2.01 -12.48
N ALA A 82 -7.85 -1.68 -13.43
CA ALA A 82 -6.56 -1.04 -13.14
C ALA A 82 -6.70 0.26 -12.30
N ASN A 83 -7.84 0.95 -12.43
CA ASN A 83 -8.12 2.22 -11.75
C ASN A 83 -9.33 2.18 -10.82
N GLN A 84 -9.89 1.01 -10.56
CA GLN A 84 -11.01 0.84 -9.64
C GLN A 84 -10.56 0.92 -8.17
N TYR A 85 -11.53 1.22 -7.33
CA TYR A 85 -11.36 1.27 -5.87
C TYR A 85 -12.03 0.06 -5.22
N SER A 86 -11.35 -0.51 -4.24
CA SER A 86 -11.91 -1.51 -3.35
C SER A 86 -12.98 -0.93 -2.41
N GLY A 87 -13.69 -1.79 -1.70
CA GLY A 87 -14.70 -1.35 -0.73
C GLY A 87 -14.17 -0.45 0.38
N ASP A 88 -12.90 -0.61 0.78
CA ASP A 88 -12.20 0.19 1.78
C ASP A 88 -11.43 1.38 1.16
N GLY A 89 -11.64 1.65 -0.12
CA GLY A 89 -11.22 2.86 -0.81
C GLY A 89 -9.79 2.87 -1.35
N PHE A 90 -9.10 1.74 -1.40
CA PHE A 90 -7.76 1.65 -1.99
C PHE A 90 -7.81 1.21 -3.47
N THR A 91 -6.81 1.62 -4.26
CA THR A 91 -6.61 1.09 -5.62
C THR A 91 -5.76 -0.18 -5.58
N GLY A 92 -5.82 -1.00 -6.64
CA GLY A 92 -4.92 -2.16 -6.78
C GLY A 92 -3.44 -1.77 -6.71
N LEU A 93 -3.08 -0.62 -7.32
CA LEU A 93 -1.72 -0.07 -7.25
C LEU A 93 -1.35 0.39 -5.84
N GLY A 94 -2.31 0.94 -5.09
CA GLY A 94 -2.14 1.28 -3.68
C GLY A 94 -1.81 0.06 -2.82
N PHE A 95 -2.51 -1.08 -3.04
CA PHE A 95 -2.19 -2.34 -2.37
C PHE A 95 -0.80 -2.86 -2.73
N ALA A 96 -0.49 -2.92 -4.03
CA ALA A 96 0.83 -3.36 -4.48
C ALA A 96 1.96 -2.52 -3.86
N ALA A 97 1.77 -1.21 -3.77
CA ALA A 97 2.73 -0.30 -3.17
C ALA A 97 2.85 -0.50 -1.65
N PHE A 98 1.73 -0.64 -0.94
CA PHE A 98 1.72 -0.80 0.51
C PHE A 98 2.37 -2.12 0.97
N PHE A 99 2.18 -3.20 0.21
CA PHE A 99 2.77 -4.51 0.51
C PHE A 99 4.12 -4.75 -0.18
N GLY A 100 4.59 -3.80 -0.99
CA GLY A 100 5.90 -3.88 -1.65
C GLY A 100 5.96 -4.88 -2.83
N HIS A 101 4.83 -5.17 -3.46
CA HIS A 101 4.73 -6.12 -4.57
C HIS A 101 5.12 -5.47 -5.91
N GLU A 102 6.42 -5.42 -6.19
CA GLU A 102 6.98 -4.73 -7.36
C GLU A 102 6.44 -5.27 -8.68
N GLU A 103 6.32 -6.59 -8.83
CA GLU A 103 5.82 -7.21 -10.07
C GLU A 103 4.35 -6.87 -10.33
N VAL A 104 3.51 -6.80 -9.29
CA VAL A 104 2.12 -6.34 -9.39
C VAL A 104 2.07 -4.87 -9.77
N ALA A 105 2.86 -4.01 -9.11
CA ALA A 105 2.92 -2.58 -9.42
C ALA A 105 3.36 -2.36 -10.88
N ARG A 106 4.37 -3.08 -11.34
CA ARG A 106 4.86 -3.05 -12.72
C ARG A 106 3.78 -3.46 -13.72
N ALA A 107 3.10 -4.57 -13.46
CA ALA A 107 2.02 -5.05 -14.31
C ALA A 107 0.88 -4.02 -14.42
N LEU A 108 0.43 -3.50 -13.28
CA LEU A 108 -0.65 -2.50 -13.23
C LEU A 108 -0.28 -1.21 -13.99
N LEU A 109 0.92 -0.66 -13.75
CA LEU A 109 1.39 0.56 -14.43
C LEU A 109 1.52 0.35 -15.95
N THR A 110 2.04 -0.80 -16.38
CA THR A 110 2.12 -1.16 -17.80
C THR A 110 0.73 -1.28 -18.44
N MET A 111 -0.27 -1.70 -17.68
CA MET A 111 -1.66 -1.86 -18.15
C MET A 111 -2.52 -0.59 -17.97
N GLY A 112 -1.93 0.54 -17.56
CA GLY A 112 -2.58 1.84 -17.53
C GLY A 112 -3.14 2.25 -16.17
N ALA A 113 -2.68 1.64 -15.08
CA ALA A 113 -2.98 2.15 -13.74
C ALA A 113 -2.39 3.56 -13.57
N ASN A 114 -3.19 4.47 -13.02
CA ASN A 114 -2.77 5.84 -12.76
C ASN A 114 -2.00 5.91 -11.43
N ALA A 115 -0.71 6.24 -11.51
CA ALA A 115 0.20 6.34 -10.36
C ALA A 115 -0.21 7.41 -9.32
N GLN A 116 -1.12 8.32 -9.69
CA GLN A 116 -1.53 9.44 -8.83
C GLN A 116 -2.87 9.20 -8.11
N LEU A 117 -3.58 8.10 -8.37
CA LEU A 117 -4.87 7.84 -7.73
C LEU A 117 -4.71 7.56 -6.23
N ALA A 118 -4.96 8.58 -5.41
CA ALA A 118 -4.98 8.46 -3.96
C ALA A 118 -6.19 7.65 -3.48
N ALA A 119 -6.07 7.03 -2.31
CA ALA A 119 -7.15 6.30 -1.68
C ALA A 119 -8.34 7.20 -1.38
N ARG A 120 -9.56 6.68 -1.55
CA ARG A 120 -10.84 7.38 -1.27
C ARG A 120 -11.33 7.10 0.15
N ASN A 121 -10.46 7.33 1.11
CA ASN A 121 -10.74 7.22 2.54
C ASN A 121 -10.19 8.45 3.27
N ALA A 122 -10.34 8.50 4.60
CA ALA A 122 -9.90 9.64 5.40
C ALA A 122 -8.40 9.92 5.33
N LEU A 123 -7.60 8.94 4.93
CA LEU A 123 -6.14 9.09 4.83
C LEU A 123 -5.72 9.76 3.50
N GLY A 124 -6.43 9.51 2.40
CA GLY A 124 -6.11 10.08 1.09
C GLY A 124 -4.69 9.72 0.58
N VAL A 125 -4.19 8.55 0.96
CA VAL A 125 -2.81 8.12 0.72
C VAL A 125 -2.61 7.78 -0.74
N SER A 126 -1.63 8.40 -1.42
CA SER A 126 -1.27 8.00 -2.78
C SER A 126 -0.45 6.71 -2.80
N PRO A 127 -0.35 6.00 -3.95
CA PRO A 127 0.53 4.84 -4.07
C PRO A 127 1.99 5.15 -3.71
N LEU A 128 2.48 6.37 -3.98
CA LEU A 128 3.85 6.76 -3.64
C LEU A 128 4.07 6.89 -2.13
N HIS A 129 3.09 7.42 -1.37
CA HIS A 129 3.15 7.40 0.10
C HIS A 129 3.21 5.95 0.63
N SER A 130 2.35 5.07 0.09
CA SER A 130 2.30 3.66 0.46
C SER A 130 3.63 2.96 0.21
N ALA A 131 4.27 3.21 -0.95
CA ALA A 131 5.58 2.66 -1.29
C ALA A 131 6.70 3.18 -0.37
N CYS A 132 6.66 4.46 0.02
CA CYS A 132 7.59 5.03 0.99
C CYS A 132 7.41 4.39 2.37
N ALA A 133 6.17 4.19 2.83
CA ALA A 133 5.85 3.56 4.11
C ALA A 133 6.30 2.09 4.15
N SER A 134 6.14 1.35 3.05
CA SER A 134 6.63 -0.04 2.93
C SER A 134 8.15 -0.14 2.70
N ARG A 135 8.82 1.00 2.49
CA ARG A 135 10.25 1.07 2.14
C ARG A 135 10.62 0.28 0.89
N SER A 136 9.71 0.17 -0.06
CA SER A 136 9.92 -0.58 -1.30
C SER A 136 10.57 0.33 -2.36
N VAL A 137 11.91 0.35 -2.39
CA VAL A 137 12.70 1.16 -3.33
C VAL A 137 12.29 0.92 -4.79
N GLY A 138 12.10 -0.37 -5.18
CA GLY A 138 11.71 -0.74 -6.53
C GLY A 138 10.35 -0.16 -6.92
N VAL A 139 9.37 -0.21 -6.00
CA VAL A 139 8.03 0.35 -6.26
C VAL A 139 8.07 1.88 -6.30
N VAL A 140 8.83 2.54 -5.40
CA VAL A 140 9.03 3.99 -5.43
C VAL A 140 9.57 4.43 -6.79
N LYS A 141 10.63 3.77 -7.28
CA LYS A 141 11.22 4.07 -8.58
C LYS A 141 10.21 3.89 -9.71
N LEU A 142 9.50 2.76 -9.74
CA LEU A 142 8.46 2.51 -10.74
C LEU A 142 7.38 3.59 -10.76
N LEU A 143 6.91 4.03 -9.59
CA LEU A 143 5.88 5.05 -9.48
C LEU A 143 6.38 6.41 -9.98
N LEU A 144 7.60 6.81 -9.61
CA LEU A 144 8.21 8.05 -10.07
C LEU A 144 8.44 8.03 -11.59
N ASP A 145 8.94 6.92 -12.15
CA ASP A 145 9.13 6.72 -13.59
C ASP A 145 7.81 6.80 -14.38
N HIS A 146 6.66 6.54 -13.71
CA HIS A 146 5.31 6.66 -14.28
C HIS A 146 4.56 7.93 -13.87
N GLY A 147 5.29 8.96 -13.42
CA GLY A 147 4.77 10.30 -13.19
C GLY A 147 3.99 10.45 -11.87
N ALA A 148 4.27 9.64 -10.85
CA ALA A 148 3.76 9.92 -9.51
C ALA A 148 4.31 11.26 -9.01
N ASP A 149 3.44 12.08 -8.41
CA ASP A 149 3.84 13.38 -7.86
C ASP A 149 4.64 13.22 -6.57
N PRO A 150 5.95 13.59 -6.53
CA PRO A 150 6.77 13.49 -5.33
C PRO A 150 6.33 14.45 -4.21
N ASN A 151 5.48 15.43 -4.54
CA ASN A 151 4.93 16.42 -3.62
C ASN A 151 3.45 16.21 -3.28
N ALA A 152 2.88 15.06 -3.68
CA ALA A 152 1.51 14.72 -3.31
C ALA A 152 1.32 14.81 -1.79
N VAL A 153 0.14 15.31 -1.35
CA VAL A 153 -0.16 15.54 0.07
C VAL A 153 -1.27 14.59 0.51
N GLU A 154 -1.09 13.89 1.63
CA GLU A 154 -2.11 13.07 2.27
C GLU A 154 -2.89 13.85 3.35
N GLY A 155 -3.89 13.21 3.98
CA GLY A 155 -4.81 13.85 4.93
C GLY A 155 -4.17 14.58 6.11
N ASN A 156 -2.96 14.18 6.55
CA ASN A 156 -2.19 14.85 7.60
C ASN A 156 -1.26 15.97 7.09
N GLY A 157 -1.34 16.29 5.80
CA GLY A 157 -0.44 17.25 5.17
C GLY A 157 0.96 16.70 4.88
N MET A 158 1.20 15.42 5.10
CA MET A 158 2.51 14.80 4.85
C MET A 158 2.71 14.51 3.36
N THR A 159 3.94 14.69 2.89
CA THR A 159 4.38 14.29 1.54
C THR A 159 5.09 12.94 1.59
N PRO A 160 5.34 12.28 0.42
CA PRO A 160 6.18 11.08 0.36
C PRO A 160 7.55 11.28 1.02
N LEU A 161 8.13 12.49 0.92
CA LEU A 161 9.42 12.82 1.54
C LEU A 161 9.34 12.78 3.08
N HIS A 162 8.25 13.25 3.71
CA HIS A 162 8.03 13.12 5.15
C HIS A 162 7.98 11.64 5.55
N THR A 163 7.23 10.83 4.80
CA THR A 163 7.10 9.39 5.07
C THR A 163 8.43 8.65 4.94
N ALA A 164 9.20 8.93 3.88
CA ALA A 164 10.50 8.32 3.65
C ALA A 164 11.53 8.72 4.72
N ALA A 165 11.56 9.99 5.10
CA ALA A 165 12.45 10.54 6.11
C ALA A 165 12.14 9.95 7.51
N GLY A 166 10.87 9.88 7.90
CA GLY A 166 10.43 9.22 9.13
C GLY A 166 10.67 7.72 9.11
N GLY A 167 10.62 7.10 7.94
CA GLY A 167 10.98 5.68 7.74
C GLY A 167 12.48 5.39 7.79
N GLY A 168 13.35 6.39 7.73
CA GLY A 168 14.80 6.22 7.75
C GLY A 168 15.39 5.63 6.46
N SER A 169 14.70 5.75 5.33
CA SER A 169 15.17 5.19 4.06
C SER A 169 15.89 6.26 3.22
N ARG A 170 17.21 6.38 3.41
CA ARG A 170 18.06 7.31 2.64
C ARG A 170 17.87 7.14 1.13
N GLU A 171 17.89 5.92 0.63
CA GLU A 171 17.76 5.65 -0.80
C GLU A 171 16.44 6.19 -1.39
N ILE A 172 15.33 6.05 -0.64
CA ILE A 172 14.03 6.60 -1.05
C ILE A 172 14.04 8.12 -0.97
N VAL A 173 14.64 8.70 0.06
CA VAL A 173 14.82 10.16 0.20
C VAL A 173 15.56 10.71 -1.02
N ASP A 174 16.67 10.09 -1.40
CA ASP A 174 17.48 10.49 -2.56
C ASP A 174 16.68 10.41 -3.87
N LEU A 175 15.93 9.33 -4.07
CA LEU A 175 15.05 9.15 -5.24
C LEU A 175 13.97 10.26 -5.32
N LEU A 176 13.33 10.57 -4.19
CA LEU A 176 12.30 11.61 -4.14
C LEU A 176 12.87 12.99 -4.42
N LEU A 177 14.04 13.32 -3.85
CA LEU A 177 14.72 14.60 -4.10
C LEU A 177 15.13 14.71 -5.56
N ALA A 178 15.68 13.65 -6.15
CA ALA A 178 16.03 13.61 -7.57
C ALA A 178 14.80 13.79 -8.48
N ALA A 179 13.62 13.36 -8.02
CA ALA A 179 12.34 13.53 -8.70
C ALA A 179 11.68 14.90 -8.45
N GLY A 180 12.31 15.79 -7.66
CA GLY A 180 11.81 17.15 -7.40
C GLY A 180 10.93 17.27 -6.14
N ALA A 181 11.11 16.41 -5.15
CA ALA A 181 10.46 16.59 -3.85
C ALA A 181 10.95 17.88 -3.18
N ASP A 182 10.00 18.69 -2.73
CA ASP A 182 10.27 19.95 -2.03
C ASP A 182 10.49 19.70 -0.53
N ARG A 183 11.71 20.00 -0.08
CA ARG A 183 12.14 19.85 1.33
C ARG A 183 11.44 20.82 2.28
N ALA A 184 10.94 21.95 1.75
CA ALA A 184 10.36 23.02 2.55
C ALA A 184 8.89 22.82 2.87
N LEU A 185 8.22 21.84 2.22
CA LEU A 185 6.82 21.53 2.50
C LEU A 185 6.65 21.09 3.95
N ARG A 186 5.53 21.55 4.53
CA ARG A 186 5.19 21.27 5.92
C ARG A 186 3.89 20.47 6.02
N SER A 187 3.88 19.52 6.93
CA SER A 187 2.67 18.81 7.35
C SER A 187 1.72 19.72 8.14
N ASN A 188 0.52 19.23 8.45
CA ASN A 188 -0.50 20.01 9.15
C ASN A 188 -0.08 20.49 10.57
N ASP A 189 0.87 19.81 11.21
CA ASP A 189 1.46 20.22 12.49
C ASP A 189 2.66 21.16 12.33
N GLY A 190 3.00 21.55 11.10
CA GLY A 190 4.07 22.47 10.78
C GLY A 190 5.46 21.82 10.61
N SER A 191 5.58 20.50 10.75
CA SER A 191 6.84 19.77 10.62
C SER A 191 7.32 19.66 9.19
N THR A 192 8.62 19.82 8.96
CA THR A 192 9.28 19.47 7.69
C THR A 192 9.66 17.99 7.69
N ALA A 193 10.04 17.44 6.52
CA ALA A 193 10.56 16.08 6.44
C ALA A 193 11.83 15.90 7.31
N ALA A 194 12.66 16.93 7.45
CA ALA A 194 13.81 16.93 8.36
C ALA A 194 13.41 16.80 9.83
N ASP A 195 12.36 17.52 10.25
CA ASP A 195 11.84 17.45 11.61
C ASP A 195 11.27 16.06 11.90
N VAL A 196 10.53 15.47 10.95
CA VAL A 196 9.98 14.10 11.04
C VAL A 196 11.11 13.07 11.17
N ALA A 197 12.18 13.20 10.36
CA ALA A 197 13.34 12.30 10.46
C ALA A 197 13.94 12.30 11.87
N ARG A 198 14.17 13.49 12.44
CA ARG A 198 14.72 13.63 13.80
C ARG A 198 13.80 13.05 14.87
N ALA A 199 12.50 13.30 14.75
CA ALA A 199 11.50 12.77 15.68
C ALA A 199 11.45 11.23 15.69
N HIS A 200 11.83 10.59 14.57
CA HIS A 200 11.86 9.13 14.40
C HIS A 200 13.27 8.53 14.53
N ALA A 201 14.19 9.23 15.17
CA ALA A 201 15.57 8.78 15.44
C ALA A 201 16.45 8.59 14.17
N HIS A 202 16.23 9.42 13.15
CA HIS A 202 17.05 9.49 11.93
C HIS A 202 17.69 10.89 11.76
N PRO A 203 18.51 11.36 12.74
CA PRO A 203 19.05 12.73 12.72
C PRO A 203 19.99 12.98 11.55
N GLU A 204 20.66 11.96 11.03
CA GLU A 204 21.52 12.05 9.85
C GLU A 204 20.75 12.47 8.60
N ILE A 205 19.58 11.85 8.36
CA ILE A 205 18.67 12.21 7.25
C ILE A 205 18.13 13.63 7.47
N GLY A 206 17.76 13.97 8.71
CA GLY A 206 17.31 15.31 9.06
C GLY A 206 18.36 16.36 8.76
N GLY A 207 19.64 16.11 9.09
CA GLY A 207 20.75 17.01 8.78
C GLY A 207 20.98 17.20 7.28
N GLU A 208 20.90 16.14 6.48
CA GLU A 208 21.02 16.20 5.03
C GLU A 208 19.89 16.98 4.36
N LEU A 209 18.68 16.80 4.87
CA LEU A 209 17.51 17.53 4.37
C LEU A 209 17.59 19.04 4.65
N ASP A 210 18.23 19.46 5.75
CA ASP A 210 18.43 20.90 6.06
C ASP A 210 19.54 21.54 5.22
N HIS A 211 20.61 20.80 4.93
CA HIS A 211 21.83 21.33 4.34
C HIS A 211 22.02 20.97 2.86
N GLY A 212 21.04 20.33 2.25
CA GLY A 212 21.12 19.86 0.87
C GLY A 212 21.37 21.00 -0.10
N ALA A 213 22.50 20.89 -0.79
CA ALA A 213 22.98 21.77 -1.84
C ALA A 213 22.09 21.73 -3.08
#